data_d9c538c5e8b42bc5ffeb1c89582472a1
#
_entry.id   d9c538c5e8b42bc5ffeb1c89582472a1
#
_cell.length_a   1.000
_cell.length_b   1.000
_cell.length_c   1.000
_cell.angle_alpha   90.00
_cell.angle_beta   90.00
_cell.angle_gamma   90.00
#
_symmetry.space_group_name_H-M   'P 1'
#
loop_
_entity.id
_entity.type
_entity.pdbx_description
1 polymer ?
#
loop_
_entity_poly.entity_id
_entity_poly.type
_entity_poly.pdbx_seq_one_letter_code
_entity_poly.pdbx_strand_id
1 'polypeptide(L)'
;MSALVYFNQGIGSLTSQPLFFYLKETLHLSTSSIQYLTSLITIPWIIKPLYGWLSDTYPLGGYRRKSYMILSGLLGVCTALFIGIVPALPLLALYALLVLDAMGGAMKDVAVDGIMVEEGRRHGITGKIQSIQWGSLTFATVITGVAGGWIAEHFDYHLSFKLVALVPAMVAGLALFYKEPPASRREASVSMKEVLKNKRLLLSMLFLFLFWFSPSFGVPVLVKMRDDLHFSKFAMGLISTLGSACSILGAVWYWKTSRTLDIKKWLMISVVVSGISTFAYLYLTAVSVMVYAILFGIFSMAIQLIVMDFSARICPKGQEATTFALITSVLNFGMFLSGLAGGKLYGWIGYQGLVIISGITTFLCLPLIPYLKIERTAQEILPVDAETRPAL
;
A
#
# COMPACT_ATOMS: atom_id res chain seq x y z
N MET A 1 -6.30 17.86 3.26
CA MET A 1 -7.12 16.63 3.31
C MET A 1 -6.33 15.40 2.85
N SER A 2 -5.75 15.36 1.65
CA SER A 2 -5.00 14.21 1.13
C SER A 2 -3.86 13.75 2.05
N ALA A 3 -3.04 14.68 2.54
CA ALA A 3 -1.97 14.37 3.50
C ALA A 3 -2.49 13.65 4.77
N LEU A 4 -3.62 14.11 5.32
CA LEU A 4 -4.19 13.52 6.53
C LEU A 4 -4.74 12.10 6.29
N VAL A 5 -5.36 11.84 5.13
CA VAL A 5 -5.88 10.50 4.82
C VAL A 5 -4.73 9.50 4.64
N TYR A 6 -3.66 9.89 3.96
CA TYR A 6 -2.46 9.05 3.81
C TYR A 6 -1.68 8.90 5.13
N PHE A 7 -1.62 9.96 5.94
CA PHE A 7 -1.11 9.87 7.30
C PHE A 7 -1.94 8.88 8.14
N ASN A 8 -3.27 8.90 8.01
CA ASN A 8 -4.15 7.92 8.66
C ASN A 8 -3.82 6.48 8.22
N GLN A 9 -3.57 6.23 6.94
CA GLN A 9 -3.16 4.90 6.47
C GLN A 9 -1.85 4.46 7.14
N GLY A 10 -0.86 5.36 7.19
CA GLY A 10 0.41 5.08 7.87
C GLY A 10 0.24 4.84 9.38
N ILE A 11 -0.59 5.64 10.07
CA ILE A 11 -0.90 5.43 11.50
C ILE A 11 -1.63 4.10 11.74
N GLY A 12 -2.42 3.62 10.79
CA GLY A 12 -3.06 2.30 10.87
C GLY A 12 -2.06 1.17 11.12
N SER A 13 -0.81 1.29 10.65
CA SER A 13 0.23 0.29 10.90
C SER A 13 0.66 0.18 12.38
N LEU A 14 0.25 1.11 13.25
CA LEU A 14 0.45 1.04 14.70
C LEU A 14 -0.15 -0.25 15.31
N THR A 15 -1.25 -0.73 14.74
CA THR A 15 -1.94 -1.94 15.20
C THR A 15 -1.28 -3.23 14.70
N SER A 16 -0.43 -3.16 13.68
CA SER A 16 0.08 -4.33 12.96
C SER A 16 0.92 -5.24 13.86
N GLN A 17 1.89 -4.70 14.60
CA GLN A 17 2.73 -5.49 15.49
C GLN A 17 1.97 -5.98 16.74
N PRO A 18 1.27 -5.12 17.49
CA PRO A 18 0.47 -5.58 18.63
C PRO A 18 -0.53 -6.68 18.25
N LEU A 19 -1.23 -6.54 17.13
CA LEU A 19 -2.16 -7.53 16.64
C LEU A 19 -1.44 -8.84 16.26
N PHE A 20 -0.30 -8.76 15.56
CA PHE A 20 0.49 -9.94 15.20
C PHE A 20 0.87 -10.76 16.44
N PHE A 21 1.39 -10.10 17.49
CA PHE A 21 1.79 -10.80 18.71
C PHE A 21 0.58 -11.34 19.48
N TYR A 22 -0.54 -10.62 19.50
CA TYR A 22 -1.78 -11.14 20.08
C TYR A 22 -2.25 -12.42 19.36
N LEU A 23 -2.30 -12.43 18.03
CA LEU A 23 -2.68 -13.61 17.25
C LEU A 23 -1.71 -14.78 17.48
N LYS A 24 -0.41 -14.49 17.60
CA LYS A 24 0.64 -15.50 17.74
C LYS A 24 0.79 -16.01 19.18
N GLU A 25 0.93 -15.09 20.14
CA GLU A 25 1.33 -15.43 21.52
C GLU A 25 0.12 -15.65 22.44
N THR A 26 -1.01 -14.99 22.19
CA THR A 26 -2.23 -15.10 23.02
C THR A 26 -3.22 -16.11 22.43
N LEU A 27 -3.48 -16.02 21.12
CA LEU A 27 -4.40 -16.95 20.44
C LEU A 27 -3.71 -18.22 19.91
N HIS A 28 -2.38 -18.29 20.01
CA HIS A 28 -1.56 -19.43 19.57
C HIS A 28 -1.83 -19.87 18.13
N LEU A 29 -2.15 -18.93 17.24
CA LEU A 29 -2.40 -19.23 15.83
C LEU A 29 -1.10 -19.63 15.13
N SER A 30 -1.21 -20.59 14.21
CA SER A 30 -0.08 -20.97 13.37
C SER A 30 0.34 -19.82 12.44
N THR A 31 1.60 -19.80 12.05
CA THR A 31 2.16 -18.82 11.10
C THR A 31 1.35 -18.74 9.81
N SER A 32 0.95 -19.90 9.27
CA SER A 32 0.10 -19.98 8.08
C SER A 32 -1.26 -19.35 8.31
N SER A 33 -1.90 -19.59 9.46
CA SER A 33 -3.21 -19.01 9.80
C SER A 33 -3.12 -17.48 9.90
N ILE A 34 -2.08 -16.94 10.54
CA ILE A 34 -1.85 -15.50 10.63
C ILE A 34 -1.64 -14.92 9.23
N GLN A 35 -0.85 -15.59 8.38
CA GLN A 35 -0.62 -15.14 7.00
C GLN A 35 -1.92 -15.14 6.18
N TYR A 36 -2.80 -16.13 6.34
CA TYR A 36 -4.12 -16.15 5.70
C TYR A 36 -5.01 -15.02 6.19
N LEU A 37 -5.10 -14.82 7.50
CA LEU A 37 -5.93 -13.75 8.09
C LEU A 37 -5.48 -12.37 7.60
N THR A 38 -4.18 -12.09 7.62
CA THR A 38 -3.65 -10.81 7.12
C THR A 38 -3.89 -10.61 5.63
N SER A 39 -3.85 -11.69 4.84
CA SER A 39 -4.14 -11.61 3.40
C SER A 39 -5.61 -11.31 3.14
N LEU A 40 -6.52 -11.97 3.85
CA LEU A 40 -7.96 -11.75 3.67
C LEU A 40 -8.40 -10.31 4.01
N ILE A 41 -7.74 -9.63 4.96
CA ILE A 41 -7.99 -8.21 5.30
C ILE A 41 -7.71 -7.28 4.09
N THR A 42 -6.96 -7.73 3.08
CA THR A 42 -6.71 -6.92 1.86
C THR A 42 -7.87 -6.96 0.84
N ILE A 43 -8.87 -7.83 1.00
CA ILE A 43 -10.01 -7.95 0.06
C ILE A 43 -10.70 -6.60 -0.22
N PRO A 44 -11.02 -5.75 0.79
CA PRO A 44 -11.62 -4.44 0.55
C PRO A 44 -10.80 -3.55 -0.39
N TRP A 45 -9.48 -3.69 -0.41
CA TRP A 45 -8.59 -2.93 -1.29
C TRP A 45 -8.60 -3.42 -2.74
N ILE A 46 -9.03 -4.67 -2.98
CA ILE A 46 -9.18 -5.22 -4.33
C ILE A 46 -10.40 -4.61 -5.02
N ILE A 47 -11.46 -4.36 -4.27
CA ILE A 47 -12.74 -3.87 -4.79
C ILE A 47 -12.85 -2.33 -4.85
N LYS A 48 -11.72 -1.61 -4.78
CA LYS A 48 -11.67 -0.13 -4.89
C LYS A 48 -12.50 0.45 -6.04
N PRO A 49 -12.51 -0.13 -7.27
CA PRO A 49 -13.33 0.39 -8.35
C PRO A 49 -14.83 0.43 -8.03
N LEU A 50 -15.30 -0.49 -7.18
CA LEU A 50 -16.69 -0.49 -6.72
C LEU A 50 -16.99 0.72 -5.84
N TYR A 51 -16.06 1.12 -4.95
CA TYR A 51 -16.26 2.31 -4.12
C TYR A 51 -16.23 3.59 -4.94
N GLY A 52 -15.35 3.67 -5.95
CA GLY A 52 -15.32 4.77 -6.91
C GLY A 52 -16.64 4.89 -7.67
N TRP A 53 -17.10 3.77 -8.24
CA TRP A 53 -18.39 3.72 -8.93
C TRP A 53 -19.56 4.10 -8.00
N LEU A 54 -19.56 3.60 -6.77
CA LEU A 54 -20.59 3.90 -5.78
C LEU A 54 -20.63 5.40 -5.46
N SER A 55 -19.47 6.00 -5.18
CA SER A 55 -19.38 7.43 -4.86
C SER A 55 -19.75 8.33 -6.04
N ASP A 56 -19.42 7.92 -7.25
CA ASP A 56 -19.76 8.68 -8.47
C ASP A 56 -21.24 8.55 -8.85
N THR A 57 -21.85 7.39 -8.57
CA THR A 57 -23.24 7.09 -8.97
C THR A 57 -24.26 7.55 -7.93
N TYR A 58 -23.92 7.42 -6.64
CA TYR A 58 -24.81 7.72 -5.52
C TYR A 58 -24.19 8.79 -4.60
N PRO A 59 -24.22 10.08 -5.01
CA PRO A 59 -23.69 11.16 -4.16
C PRO A 59 -24.56 11.32 -2.91
N LEU A 60 -24.06 10.89 -1.76
CA LEU A 60 -24.76 10.97 -0.48
C LEU A 60 -24.86 12.44 -0.03
N GLY A 61 -26.09 12.91 0.25
CA GLY A 61 -26.32 14.31 0.61
C GLY A 61 -25.90 15.32 -0.45
N GLY A 62 -25.80 14.88 -1.72
CA GLY A 62 -25.40 15.72 -2.84
C GLY A 62 -23.86 15.84 -3.03
N TYR A 63 -23.06 15.09 -2.29
CA TYR A 63 -21.60 15.14 -2.37
C TYR A 63 -21.00 13.77 -2.72
N ARG A 64 -20.03 13.75 -3.65
CA ARG A 64 -19.38 12.52 -4.11
C ARG A 64 -18.25 12.06 -3.21
N ARG A 65 -17.48 12.97 -2.64
CA ARG A 65 -16.26 12.67 -1.88
C ARG A 65 -16.44 12.92 -0.38
N LYS A 66 -16.92 14.10 -0.02
CA LYS A 66 -17.13 14.54 1.37
C LYS A 66 -17.89 13.52 2.21
N SER A 67 -19.07 13.11 1.73
CA SER A 67 -19.95 12.21 2.48
C SER A 67 -19.34 10.82 2.66
N TYR A 68 -18.64 10.31 1.64
CA TYR A 68 -17.93 9.04 1.73
C TYR A 68 -16.71 9.11 2.66
N MET A 69 -16.01 10.24 2.73
CA MET A 69 -14.94 10.46 3.72
C MET A 69 -15.47 10.48 5.15
N ILE A 70 -16.62 11.12 5.38
CA ILE A 70 -17.28 11.12 6.70
C ILE A 70 -17.70 9.71 7.08
N LEU A 71 -18.43 9.02 6.20
CA LEU A 71 -18.91 7.66 6.44
C LEU A 71 -17.76 6.69 6.73
N SER A 72 -16.72 6.70 5.89
CA SER A 72 -15.56 5.84 6.05
C SER A 72 -14.71 6.19 7.28
N GLY A 73 -14.64 7.48 7.64
CA GLY A 73 -14.00 7.91 8.87
C GLY A 73 -14.75 7.42 10.10
N LEU A 74 -16.09 7.57 10.13
CA LEU A 74 -16.92 7.04 11.21
C LEU A 74 -16.83 5.53 11.33
N LEU A 75 -16.84 4.81 10.20
CA LEU A 75 -16.65 3.36 10.18
C LEU A 75 -15.32 2.96 10.84
N GLY A 76 -14.20 3.63 10.45
CA GLY A 76 -12.89 3.38 11.06
C GLY A 76 -12.84 3.70 12.55
N VAL A 77 -13.50 4.78 13.00
CA VAL A 77 -13.62 5.10 14.44
C VAL A 77 -14.37 3.99 15.18
N CYS A 78 -15.56 3.61 14.67
CA CYS A 78 -16.40 2.62 15.32
C CYS A 78 -15.70 1.25 15.40
N THR A 79 -15.07 0.79 14.32
CA THR A 79 -14.37 -0.50 14.30
C THR A 79 -13.16 -0.48 15.23
N ALA A 80 -12.33 0.55 15.16
CA ALA A 80 -11.14 0.66 16.00
C ALA A 80 -11.50 0.78 17.48
N LEU A 81 -12.48 1.62 17.85
CA LEU A 81 -12.92 1.73 19.25
C LEU A 81 -13.57 0.44 19.75
N PHE A 82 -14.36 -0.24 18.92
CA PHE A 82 -14.98 -1.50 19.32
C PHE A 82 -13.92 -2.56 19.64
N ILE A 83 -12.92 -2.74 18.75
CA ILE A 83 -11.78 -3.63 19.01
C ILE A 83 -10.98 -3.17 20.23
N GLY A 84 -10.77 -1.85 20.37
CA GLY A 84 -9.98 -1.29 21.47
C GLY A 84 -10.66 -1.37 22.85
N ILE A 85 -11.98 -1.48 22.92
CA ILE A 85 -12.73 -1.43 24.20
C ILE A 85 -13.19 -2.82 24.64
N VAL A 86 -13.56 -3.71 23.72
CA VAL A 86 -14.12 -5.03 24.05
C VAL A 86 -12.99 -6.00 24.44
N PRO A 87 -12.94 -6.49 25.68
CA PRO A 87 -11.78 -7.20 26.21
C PRO A 87 -11.51 -8.56 25.55
N ALA A 88 -12.55 -9.25 25.10
CA ALA A 88 -12.44 -10.56 24.48
C ALA A 88 -13.39 -10.67 23.29
N LEU A 89 -12.84 -10.57 22.10
CA LEU A 89 -13.56 -10.75 20.84
C LEU A 89 -13.33 -12.18 20.34
N PRO A 90 -14.40 -12.92 19.99
CA PRO A 90 -14.23 -14.15 19.20
C PRO A 90 -13.44 -13.85 17.93
N LEU A 91 -12.57 -14.77 17.52
CA LEU A 91 -11.68 -14.55 16.35
C LEU A 91 -12.45 -14.12 15.10
N LEU A 92 -13.62 -14.71 14.84
CA LEU A 92 -14.45 -14.32 13.69
C LEU A 92 -14.95 -12.89 13.79
N ALA A 93 -15.36 -12.43 14.99
CA ALA A 93 -15.82 -11.06 15.19
C ALA A 93 -14.66 -10.05 15.05
N LEU A 94 -13.51 -10.32 15.66
CA LEU A 94 -12.29 -9.53 15.48
C LEU A 94 -11.96 -9.39 13.99
N TYR A 95 -11.99 -10.51 13.28
CA TYR A 95 -11.69 -10.55 11.87
C TYR A 95 -12.70 -9.73 11.04
N ALA A 96 -14.00 -9.88 11.27
CA ALA A 96 -15.04 -9.10 10.60
C ALA A 96 -14.84 -7.59 10.82
N LEU A 97 -14.49 -7.17 12.04
CA LEU A 97 -14.20 -5.78 12.36
C LEU A 97 -12.94 -5.27 11.63
N LEU A 98 -11.88 -6.07 11.52
CA LEU A 98 -10.68 -5.72 10.77
C LEU A 98 -10.96 -5.55 9.27
N VAL A 99 -11.83 -6.41 8.69
CA VAL A 99 -12.27 -6.28 7.29
C VAL A 99 -13.11 -5.01 7.10
N LEU A 100 -14.00 -4.68 8.05
CA LEU A 100 -14.78 -3.43 8.02
C LEU A 100 -13.89 -2.19 8.17
N ASP A 101 -12.86 -2.24 9.00
CA ASP A 101 -11.87 -1.17 9.12
C ASP A 101 -11.10 -0.96 7.81
N ALA A 102 -10.63 -2.06 7.20
CA ALA A 102 -9.96 -2.04 5.90
C ALA A 102 -10.88 -1.50 4.79
N MET A 103 -12.19 -1.80 4.84
CA MET A 103 -13.19 -1.24 3.94
C MET A 103 -13.29 0.28 4.10
N GLY A 104 -13.37 0.77 5.34
CA GLY A 104 -13.33 2.21 5.63
C GLY A 104 -12.05 2.86 5.12
N GLY A 105 -10.89 2.21 5.29
CA GLY A 105 -9.61 2.63 4.75
C GLY A 105 -9.62 2.78 3.23
N ALA A 106 -10.05 1.73 2.52
CA ALA A 106 -10.12 1.70 1.06
C ALA A 106 -11.13 2.74 0.48
N MET A 107 -12.26 2.95 1.14
CA MET A 107 -13.24 3.98 0.73
C MET A 107 -12.67 5.40 0.89
N LYS A 108 -11.97 5.69 1.99
CA LYS A 108 -11.30 7.00 2.20
C LYS A 108 -10.24 7.26 1.14
N ASP A 109 -9.45 6.26 0.83
CA ASP A 109 -8.40 6.31 -0.17
C ASP A 109 -8.97 6.65 -1.55
N VAL A 110 -9.99 5.92 -1.99
CA VAL A 110 -10.67 6.19 -3.28
C VAL A 110 -11.26 7.60 -3.34
N ALA A 111 -11.88 8.07 -2.25
CA ALA A 111 -12.45 9.42 -2.20
C ALA A 111 -11.36 10.50 -2.33
N VAL A 112 -10.24 10.32 -1.65
CA VAL A 112 -9.12 11.28 -1.68
C VAL A 112 -8.33 11.21 -2.98
N ASP A 113 -8.18 10.04 -3.57
CA ASP A 113 -7.55 9.87 -4.88
C ASP A 113 -8.41 10.53 -5.98
N GLY A 114 -9.74 10.44 -5.87
CA GLY A 114 -10.64 11.20 -6.72
C GLY A 114 -10.41 12.71 -6.64
N ILE A 115 -10.31 13.27 -5.43
CA ILE A 115 -9.98 14.70 -5.22
C ILE A 115 -8.59 15.02 -5.81
N MET A 116 -7.60 14.17 -5.61
CA MET A 116 -6.25 14.35 -6.15
C MET A 116 -6.26 14.42 -7.67
N VAL A 117 -7.00 13.54 -8.32
CA VAL A 117 -7.12 13.53 -9.79
C VAL A 117 -7.86 14.79 -10.28
N GLU A 118 -8.99 15.15 -9.66
CA GLU A 118 -9.82 16.28 -10.05
C GLU A 118 -9.07 17.62 -9.88
N GLU A 119 -8.55 17.90 -8.68
CA GLU A 119 -7.83 19.13 -8.38
C GLU A 119 -6.42 19.16 -8.99
N GLY A 120 -5.76 18.00 -9.02
CA GLY A 120 -4.43 17.86 -9.61
C GLY A 120 -4.41 18.18 -11.10
N ARG A 121 -5.44 17.73 -11.85
CA ARG A 121 -5.61 18.06 -13.27
C ARG A 121 -5.93 19.52 -13.46
N ARG A 122 -6.88 20.06 -12.67
CA ARG A 122 -7.31 21.45 -12.76
C ARG A 122 -6.16 22.45 -12.62
N HIS A 123 -5.19 22.13 -11.77
CA HIS A 123 -4.07 23.02 -11.44
C HIS A 123 -2.70 22.54 -11.93
N GLY A 124 -2.62 21.40 -12.62
CA GLY A 124 -1.35 20.82 -13.09
C GLY A 124 -0.41 20.35 -11.98
N ILE A 125 -0.94 19.97 -10.79
CA ILE A 125 -0.16 19.66 -9.58
C ILE A 125 -0.35 18.22 -9.07
N THR A 126 -0.84 17.31 -9.89
CA THR A 126 -1.13 15.90 -9.50
C THR A 126 0.07 15.24 -8.83
N GLY A 127 1.25 15.31 -9.44
CA GLY A 127 2.48 14.73 -8.86
C GLY A 127 2.88 15.37 -7.53
N LYS A 128 2.64 16.68 -7.34
CA LYS A 128 2.91 17.35 -6.06
C LYS A 128 1.98 16.86 -4.95
N ILE A 129 0.68 16.70 -5.26
CA ILE A 129 -0.27 16.15 -4.27
C ILE A 129 0.10 14.72 -3.94
N GLN A 130 0.44 13.89 -4.92
CA GLN A 130 0.85 12.50 -4.71
C GLN A 130 2.13 12.39 -3.85
N SER A 131 3.12 13.27 -4.07
CA SER A 131 4.32 13.31 -3.24
C SER A 131 4.01 13.63 -1.78
N ILE A 132 3.06 14.54 -1.52
CA ILE A 132 2.61 14.88 -0.18
C ILE A 132 1.87 13.68 0.46
N GLN A 133 1.03 12.97 -0.30
CA GLN A 133 0.32 11.77 0.15
C GLN A 133 1.32 10.70 0.64
N TRP A 134 2.21 10.26 -0.24
CA TRP A 134 3.21 9.24 0.10
C TRP A 134 4.19 9.67 1.19
N GLY A 135 4.62 10.94 1.18
CA GLY A 135 5.45 11.49 2.24
C GLY A 135 4.76 11.44 3.62
N SER A 136 3.48 11.76 3.67
CA SER A 136 2.68 11.71 4.91
C SER A 136 2.51 10.27 5.42
N LEU A 137 2.26 9.30 4.52
CA LEU A 137 2.20 7.88 4.85
C LEU A 137 3.53 7.40 5.43
N THR A 138 4.64 7.67 4.73
CA THR A 138 5.99 7.25 5.16
C THR A 138 6.35 7.86 6.50
N PHE A 139 6.07 9.14 6.72
CA PHE A 139 6.30 9.80 8.00
C PHE A 139 5.54 9.10 9.15
N ALA A 140 4.28 8.74 8.91
CA ALA A 140 3.49 8.01 9.90
C ALA A 140 4.08 6.61 10.16
N THR A 141 4.53 5.87 9.13
CA THR A 141 5.12 4.53 9.32
C THR A 141 6.44 4.54 10.08
N VAL A 142 7.22 5.61 9.98
CA VAL A 142 8.43 5.80 10.82
C VAL A 142 8.05 5.86 12.30
N ILE A 143 7.01 6.62 12.63
CA ILE A 143 6.53 6.75 14.01
C ILE A 143 5.94 5.42 14.51
N THR A 144 5.09 4.79 13.73
CA THR A 144 4.34 3.60 14.15
C THR A 144 5.19 2.35 14.28
N GLY A 145 6.34 2.28 13.64
CA GLY A 145 7.29 1.18 13.82
C GLY A 145 7.76 1.07 15.27
N VAL A 146 8.35 2.16 15.81
CA VAL A 146 8.79 2.22 17.22
C VAL A 146 7.60 2.13 18.17
N ALA A 147 6.57 2.95 17.94
CA ALA A 147 5.42 3.01 18.84
C ALA A 147 4.67 1.67 18.91
N GLY A 148 4.49 1.00 17.76
CA GLY A 148 3.84 -0.32 17.69
C GLY A 148 4.63 -1.41 18.41
N GLY A 149 5.96 -1.43 18.24
CA GLY A 149 6.84 -2.34 18.97
C GLY A 149 6.82 -2.10 20.48
N TRP A 150 6.84 -0.82 20.90
CA TRP A 150 6.79 -0.45 22.31
C TRP A 150 5.44 -0.82 22.95
N ILE A 151 4.33 -0.56 22.25
CA ILE A 151 2.99 -0.97 22.71
C ILE A 151 2.92 -2.49 22.82
N ALA A 152 3.41 -3.22 21.83
CA ALA A 152 3.39 -4.69 21.84
C ALA A 152 4.23 -5.29 22.98
N GLU A 153 5.27 -4.59 23.45
CA GLU A 153 6.13 -5.04 24.54
C GLU A 153 5.48 -4.79 25.93
N HIS A 154 4.82 -3.61 26.12
CA HIS A 154 4.45 -3.12 27.44
C HIS A 154 2.92 -3.08 27.69
N PHE A 155 2.12 -3.16 26.64
CA PHE A 155 0.67 -3.01 26.71
C PHE A 155 -0.06 -4.09 25.93
N ASP A 156 -1.37 -4.15 26.16
CA ASP A 156 -2.29 -4.97 25.37
C ASP A 156 -2.52 -4.33 23.98
N TYR A 157 -2.81 -5.17 22.98
CA TYR A 157 -3.10 -4.74 21.62
C TYR A 157 -4.28 -3.75 21.52
N HIS A 158 -5.21 -3.79 22.48
CA HIS A 158 -6.35 -2.89 22.55
C HIS A 158 -5.95 -1.40 22.60
N LEU A 159 -4.82 -1.08 23.27
CA LEU A 159 -4.33 0.30 23.33
C LEU A 159 -4.01 0.83 21.93
N SER A 160 -3.41 0.02 21.06
CA SER A 160 -3.08 0.45 19.71
C SER A 160 -4.32 0.82 18.89
N PHE A 161 -5.41 0.07 19.04
CA PHE A 161 -6.69 0.35 18.37
C PHE A 161 -7.37 1.61 18.93
N LYS A 162 -7.34 1.84 20.24
CA LYS A 162 -7.84 3.09 20.84
C LYS A 162 -7.12 4.32 20.30
N LEU A 163 -5.80 4.24 20.18
CA LEU A 163 -4.98 5.34 19.64
C LEU A 163 -5.23 5.58 18.16
N VAL A 164 -5.30 4.50 17.36
CA VAL A 164 -5.55 4.61 15.91
C VAL A 164 -6.90 5.23 15.61
N ALA A 165 -7.92 5.04 16.45
CA ALA A 165 -9.25 5.61 16.25
C ALA A 165 -9.27 7.16 16.18
N LEU A 166 -8.28 7.84 16.77
CA LEU A 166 -8.19 9.31 16.75
C LEU A 166 -8.05 9.86 15.33
N VAL A 167 -7.30 9.19 14.44
CA VAL A 167 -6.99 9.75 13.12
C VAL A 167 -8.17 9.65 12.15
N PRO A 168 -8.90 8.53 12.01
CA PRO A 168 -10.14 8.52 11.23
C PRO A 168 -11.21 9.47 11.81
N ALA A 169 -11.23 9.72 13.14
CA ALA A 169 -12.07 10.76 13.72
C ALA A 169 -11.71 12.16 13.22
N MET A 170 -10.41 12.47 13.15
CA MET A 170 -9.92 13.73 12.58
C MET A 170 -10.27 13.85 11.09
N VAL A 171 -10.15 12.75 10.31
CA VAL A 171 -10.53 12.74 8.89
C VAL A 171 -12.02 13.04 8.74
N ALA A 172 -12.88 12.37 9.50
CA ALA A 172 -14.33 12.61 9.49
C ALA A 172 -14.68 14.05 9.90
N GLY A 173 -14.06 14.55 10.98
CA GLY A 173 -14.25 15.92 11.46
C GLY A 173 -13.83 16.98 10.43
N LEU A 174 -12.65 16.84 9.82
CA LEU A 174 -12.20 17.80 8.80
C LEU A 174 -12.98 17.69 7.49
N ALA A 175 -13.49 16.49 7.16
CA ALA A 175 -14.37 16.32 6.01
C ALA A 175 -15.66 17.14 6.14
N LEU A 176 -16.16 17.40 7.36
CA LEU A 176 -17.32 18.27 7.57
C LEU A 176 -17.08 19.70 7.08
N PHE A 177 -15.86 20.20 7.17
CA PHE A 177 -15.48 21.54 6.73
C PHE A 177 -14.97 21.58 5.29
N TYR A 178 -14.80 20.45 4.63
CA TYR A 178 -14.38 20.39 3.23
C TYR A 178 -15.50 20.94 2.33
N LYS A 179 -15.17 21.97 1.55
CA LYS A 179 -16.10 22.62 0.59
C LYS A 179 -16.03 21.88 -0.74
N GLU A 180 -16.90 20.91 -0.92
CA GLU A 180 -17.09 20.22 -2.20
C GLU A 180 -18.24 20.88 -2.97
N PRO A 181 -18.07 21.20 -4.26
CA PRO A 181 -19.19 21.64 -5.09
C PRO A 181 -20.24 20.53 -5.19
N PRO A 182 -21.54 20.89 -5.23
CA PRO A 182 -22.59 19.88 -5.41
C PRO A 182 -22.34 19.02 -6.66
N ALA A 183 -22.68 17.74 -6.56
CA ALA A 183 -22.47 16.80 -7.65
C ALA A 183 -23.24 17.23 -8.90
N SER A 184 -22.55 17.64 -9.95
CA SER A 184 -23.14 17.84 -11.26
C SER A 184 -23.44 16.48 -11.93
N ARG A 185 -24.34 16.47 -12.93
CA ARG A 185 -24.66 15.27 -13.70
C ARG A 185 -23.37 14.63 -14.27
N ARG A 186 -23.33 13.32 -14.18
CA ARG A 186 -22.27 12.38 -14.55
C ARG A 186 -21.56 12.76 -15.86
N GLU A 187 -20.27 13.00 -15.82
CA GLU A 187 -19.40 12.76 -16.97
C GLU A 187 -19.41 11.27 -17.29
N ALA A 188 -19.51 10.92 -18.57
CA ALA A 188 -19.67 9.55 -19.04
C ALA A 188 -18.63 8.61 -18.36
N SER A 189 -19.09 7.65 -17.61
CA SER A 189 -18.22 6.63 -17.02
C SER A 189 -17.56 5.85 -18.14
N VAL A 190 -16.23 5.75 -18.05
CA VAL A 190 -15.43 4.93 -18.96
C VAL A 190 -16.01 3.52 -18.99
N SER A 191 -16.25 3.02 -20.20
CA SER A 191 -16.73 1.66 -20.38
C SER A 191 -15.64 0.67 -20.00
N MET A 192 -15.86 -0.11 -18.93
CA MET A 192 -14.97 -1.22 -18.54
C MET A 192 -14.66 -2.16 -19.73
N LYS A 193 -15.60 -2.28 -20.67
CA LYS A 193 -15.42 -3.08 -21.91
C LYS A 193 -14.30 -2.53 -22.80
N GLU A 194 -14.10 -1.20 -22.84
CA GLU A 194 -13.01 -0.59 -23.63
C GLU A 194 -11.66 -0.82 -22.98
N VAL A 195 -11.58 -0.72 -21.66
CA VAL A 195 -10.38 -1.05 -20.89
C VAL A 195 -9.97 -2.51 -21.12
N LEU A 196 -10.92 -3.44 -21.03
CA LEU A 196 -10.68 -4.87 -21.24
C LEU A 196 -10.35 -5.26 -22.69
N LYS A 197 -10.65 -4.43 -23.69
CA LYS A 197 -10.24 -4.64 -25.08
C LYS A 197 -8.80 -4.20 -25.38
N ASN A 198 -8.21 -3.39 -24.52
CA ASN A 198 -6.86 -2.88 -24.73
C ASN A 198 -5.80 -3.94 -24.34
N LYS A 199 -5.35 -4.74 -25.32
CA LYS A 199 -4.37 -5.80 -25.13
C LYS A 199 -3.05 -5.33 -24.50
N ARG A 200 -2.63 -4.08 -24.78
CA ARG A 200 -1.40 -3.49 -24.21
C ARG A 200 -1.57 -3.24 -22.72
N LEU A 201 -2.71 -2.69 -22.33
CA LEU A 201 -3.06 -2.44 -20.94
C LEU A 201 -3.17 -3.77 -20.17
N LEU A 202 -3.85 -4.77 -20.74
CA LEU A 202 -3.96 -6.10 -20.13
C LEU A 202 -2.58 -6.76 -19.91
N LEU A 203 -1.67 -6.64 -20.88
CA LEU A 203 -0.31 -7.15 -20.73
C LEU A 203 0.45 -6.44 -19.61
N SER A 204 0.31 -5.13 -19.50
CA SER A 204 0.92 -4.35 -18.42
C SER A 204 0.32 -4.70 -17.05
N MET A 205 -0.99 -4.92 -16.97
CA MET A 205 -1.66 -5.39 -15.76
C MET A 205 -1.20 -6.80 -15.37
N LEU A 206 -1.01 -7.70 -16.35
CA LEU A 206 -0.46 -9.04 -16.10
C LEU A 206 0.97 -8.95 -15.55
N PHE A 207 1.82 -8.08 -16.12
CA PHE A 207 3.16 -7.83 -15.59
C PHE A 207 3.11 -7.34 -14.14
N LEU A 208 2.29 -6.34 -13.86
CA LEU A 208 2.11 -5.78 -12.51
C LEU A 208 1.56 -6.82 -11.52
N PHE A 209 0.59 -7.62 -11.96
CA PHE A 209 0.07 -8.72 -11.16
C PHE A 209 1.17 -9.72 -10.79
N LEU A 210 1.93 -10.21 -11.77
CA LEU A 210 3.00 -11.19 -11.52
C LEU A 210 4.12 -10.61 -10.65
N PHE A 211 4.43 -9.32 -10.79
CA PHE A 211 5.42 -8.65 -9.96
C PHE A 211 5.04 -8.66 -8.47
N TRP A 212 3.74 -8.49 -8.16
CA TRP A 212 3.23 -8.49 -6.79
C TRP A 212 2.74 -9.87 -6.30
N PHE A 213 2.66 -10.85 -7.19
CA PHE A 213 2.16 -12.18 -6.86
C PHE A 213 3.20 -13.08 -6.17
N SER A 214 4.49 -12.73 -6.15
CA SER A 214 5.50 -13.57 -5.49
C SER A 214 5.04 -13.99 -4.08
N PRO A 215 5.06 -15.31 -3.74
CA PRO A 215 4.51 -15.82 -2.47
C PRO A 215 5.09 -15.10 -1.26
N SER A 216 4.25 -14.54 -0.42
CA SER A 216 4.67 -13.70 0.70
C SER A 216 5.28 -14.51 1.83
N PHE A 217 6.43 -14.07 2.32
CA PHE A 217 7.12 -14.60 3.49
C PHE A 217 7.22 -13.58 4.65
N GLY A 218 6.45 -12.49 4.59
CA GLY A 218 6.50 -11.42 5.60
C GLY A 218 6.20 -11.91 7.01
N VAL A 219 5.09 -12.60 7.22
CA VAL A 219 4.76 -13.19 8.54
C VAL A 219 5.79 -14.24 8.96
N PRO A 220 6.22 -15.20 8.10
CA PRO A 220 7.33 -16.11 8.42
C PRO A 220 8.62 -15.42 8.87
N VAL A 221 9.00 -14.28 8.27
CA VAL A 221 10.16 -13.49 8.72
C VAL A 221 9.96 -12.95 10.13
N LEU A 222 8.79 -12.39 10.45
CA LEU A 222 8.50 -11.90 11.80
C LEU A 222 8.57 -13.02 12.83
N VAL A 223 8.02 -14.19 12.49
CA VAL A 223 8.11 -15.39 13.36
C VAL A 223 9.56 -15.80 13.56
N LYS A 224 10.36 -15.85 12.49
CA LYS A 224 11.78 -16.21 12.58
C LYS A 224 12.57 -15.19 13.41
N MET A 225 12.31 -13.91 13.28
CA MET A 225 12.92 -12.87 14.11
C MET A 225 12.57 -13.07 15.59
N ARG A 226 11.33 -13.42 15.89
CA ARG A 226 10.85 -13.59 17.27
C ARG A 226 11.33 -14.90 17.89
N ASP A 227 11.15 -16.03 17.20
CA ASP A 227 11.35 -17.37 17.75
C ASP A 227 12.80 -17.86 17.63
N ASP A 228 13.44 -17.65 16.46
CA ASP A 228 14.80 -18.18 16.22
C ASP A 228 15.88 -17.15 16.61
N LEU A 229 15.64 -15.85 16.34
CA LEU A 229 16.62 -14.80 16.61
C LEU A 229 16.38 -14.07 17.93
N HIS A 230 15.30 -14.40 18.65
CA HIS A 230 14.93 -13.90 19.98
C HIS A 230 14.87 -12.37 20.10
N PHE A 231 14.50 -11.67 19.02
CA PHE A 231 14.29 -10.23 19.09
C PHE A 231 13.14 -9.87 20.03
N SER A 232 13.31 -8.83 20.85
CA SER A 232 12.19 -8.23 21.57
C SER A 232 11.20 -7.58 20.60
N LYS A 233 9.95 -7.44 20.99
CA LYS A 233 8.93 -6.77 20.19
C LYS A 233 9.32 -5.34 19.87
N PHE A 234 9.92 -4.65 20.85
CA PHE A 234 10.45 -3.30 20.67
C PHE A 234 11.60 -3.26 19.63
N ALA A 235 12.55 -4.20 19.69
CA ALA A 235 13.62 -4.29 18.71
C ALA A 235 13.08 -4.52 17.29
N MET A 236 12.04 -5.35 17.12
CA MET A 236 11.37 -5.54 15.83
C MET A 236 10.72 -4.24 15.35
N GLY A 237 10.15 -3.44 16.25
CA GLY A 237 9.62 -2.11 15.96
C GLY A 237 10.71 -1.13 15.50
N LEU A 238 11.86 -1.10 16.16
CA LEU A 238 13.02 -0.29 15.77
C LEU A 238 13.52 -0.66 14.36
N ILE A 239 13.61 -1.95 14.05
CA ILE A 239 14.02 -2.44 12.73
C ILE A 239 13.03 -1.99 11.65
N SER A 240 11.73 -2.07 11.92
CA SER A 240 10.69 -1.57 11.02
C SER A 240 10.80 -0.07 10.79
N THR A 241 11.02 0.71 11.84
CA THR A 241 11.28 2.16 11.75
C THR A 241 12.53 2.48 10.93
N LEU A 242 13.62 1.73 11.16
CA LEU A 242 14.87 1.91 10.40
C LEU A 242 14.63 1.71 8.90
N GLY A 243 13.91 0.64 8.52
CA GLY A 243 13.53 0.39 7.13
C GLY A 243 12.68 1.52 6.54
N SER A 244 11.67 1.97 7.29
CA SER A 244 10.77 3.06 6.87
C SER A 244 11.53 4.40 6.74
N ALA A 245 12.44 4.71 7.66
CA ALA A 245 13.27 5.92 7.59
C ALA A 245 14.22 5.87 6.36
N CYS A 246 14.85 4.72 6.13
CA CYS A 246 15.73 4.53 4.97
C CYS A 246 14.96 4.58 3.63
N SER A 247 13.67 4.28 3.62
CA SER A 247 12.83 4.38 2.42
C SER A 247 12.73 5.83 1.89
N ILE A 248 12.90 6.83 2.76
CA ILE A 248 12.96 8.24 2.36
C ILE A 248 14.13 8.49 1.39
N LEU A 249 15.27 7.82 1.60
CA LEU A 249 16.43 7.93 0.69
C LEU A 249 16.09 7.39 -0.71
N GLY A 250 15.35 6.29 -0.78
CA GLY A 250 14.85 5.75 -2.05
C GLY A 250 13.90 6.71 -2.76
N ALA A 251 13.00 7.37 -2.02
CA ALA A 251 12.10 8.38 -2.56
C ALA A 251 12.86 9.62 -3.07
N VAL A 252 13.85 10.12 -2.32
CA VAL A 252 14.68 11.26 -2.71
C VAL A 252 15.51 10.92 -3.96
N TRP A 253 16.09 9.71 -4.01
CA TRP A 253 16.79 9.25 -5.20
C TRP A 253 15.87 9.25 -6.43
N TYR A 254 14.70 8.65 -6.31
CA TYR A 254 13.73 8.62 -7.41
C TYR A 254 13.29 10.02 -7.84
N TRP A 255 12.99 10.90 -6.89
CA TRP A 255 12.60 12.28 -7.18
C TRP A 255 13.66 13.02 -8.02
N LYS A 256 14.94 12.84 -7.69
CA LYS A 256 16.05 13.47 -8.44
C LYS A 256 16.26 12.88 -9.83
N THR A 257 15.97 11.60 -10.03
CA THR A 257 16.33 10.86 -11.25
C THR A 257 15.14 10.56 -12.15
N SER A 258 13.91 10.65 -11.69
CA SER A 258 12.68 10.22 -12.36
C SER A 258 12.51 10.75 -13.79
N ARG A 259 13.00 11.98 -14.07
CA ARG A 259 12.88 12.62 -15.41
C ARG A 259 13.83 12.01 -16.45
N THR A 260 14.94 11.41 -16.03
CA THR A 260 16.00 10.87 -16.90
C THR A 260 15.99 9.36 -16.97
N LEU A 261 15.16 8.68 -16.15
CA LEU A 261 15.12 7.23 -16.07
C LEU A 261 14.43 6.61 -17.30
N ASP A 262 15.09 5.63 -17.92
CA ASP A 262 14.42 4.68 -18.81
C ASP A 262 13.58 3.71 -17.98
N ILE A 263 12.28 3.94 -17.92
CA ILE A 263 11.35 3.17 -17.09
C ILE A 263 11.42 1.66 -17.41
N LYS A 264 11.56 1.29 -18.70
CA LYS A 264 11.63 -0.12 -19.10
C LYS A 264 12.88 -0.81 -18.56
N LYS A 265 14.03 -0.15 -18.66
CA LYS A 265 15.30 -0.61 -18.09
C LYS A 265 15.20 -0.74 -16.58
N TRP A 266 14.62 0.25 -15.92
CA TRP A 266 14.49 0.27 -14.47
C TRP A 266 13.45 -0.72 -13.93
N LEU A 267 12.39 -1.03 -14.67
CA LEU A 267 11.51 -2.15 -14.34
C LEU A 267 12.27 -3.49 -14.39
N MET A 268 13.11 -3.71 -15.39
CA MET A 268 13.95 -4.91 -15.44
C MET A 268 14.90 -4.98 -14.25
N ILE A 269 15.60 -3.89 -13.94
CA ILE A 269 16.49 -3.81 -12.78
C ILE A 269 15.69 -4.07 -11.49
N SER A 270 14.50 -3.49 -11.34
CA SER A 270 13.62 -3.69 -10.19
C SER A 270 13.26 -5.16 -9.97
N VAL A 271 12.90 -5.88 -11.02
CA VAL A 271 12.60 -7.32 -10.94
C VAL A 271 13.83 -8.12 -10.53
N VAL A 272 14.98 -7.85 -11.16
CA VAL A 272 16.24 -8.56 -10.86
C VAL A 272 16.68 -8.29 -9.42
N VAL A 273 16.67 -7.03 -8.99
CA VAL A 273 17.03 -6.66 -7.62
C VAL A 273 16.06 -7.29 -6.62
N SER A 274 14.75 -7.23 -6.85
CA SER A 274 13.74 -7.84 -5.97
C SER A 274 13.93 -9.36 -5.87
N GLY A 275 14.12 -10.05 -7.00
CA GLY A 275 14.30 -11.50 -7.02
C GLY A 275 15.59 -11.94 -6.32
N ILE A 276 16.73 -11.30 -6.62
CA ILE A 276 18.02 -11.62 -5.98
C ILE A 276 17.97 -11.31 -4.48
N SER A 277 17.43 -10.13 -4.11
CA SER A 277 17.35 -9.73 -2.71
C SER A 277 16.47 -10.64 -1.87
N THR A 278 15.46 -11.29 -2.47
CA THR A 278 14.64 -12.28 -1.77
C THR A 278 15.50 -13.43 -1.23
N PHE A 279 16.49 -13.93 -1.97
CA PHE A 279 17.36 -15.01 -1.51
C PHE A 279 18.25 -14.62 -0.31
N ALA A 280 18.48 -13.33 -0.08
CA ALA A 280 19.22 -12.88 1.12
C ALA A 280 18.51 -13.31 2.41
N TYR A 281 17.18 -13.42 2.41
CA TYR A 281 16.40 -13.87 3.56
C TYR A 281 16.63 -15.34 3.96
N LEU A 282 17.30 -16.13 3.11
CA LEU A 282 17.75 -17.49 3.50
C LEU A 282 18.80 -17.46 4.64
N TYR A 283 19.59 -16.38 4.68
CA TYR A 283 20.66 -16.16 5.66
C TYR A 283 20.29 -15.09 6.68
N LEU A 284 19.12 -15.26 7.31
CA LEU A 284 18.62 -14.31 8.30
C LEU A 284 19.34 -14.50 9.63
N THR A 285 20.11 -13.50 10.05
CA THR A 285 20.80 -13.39 11.35
C THR A 285 20.46 -12.08 12.00
N ALA A 286 20.82 -11.90 13.29
CA ALA A 286 20.57 -10.65 13.99
C ALA A 286 21.21 -9.41 13.29
N VAL A 287 22.40 -9.57 12.74
CA VAL A 287 23.08 -8.50 12.01
C VAL A 287 22.47 -8.29 10.62
N SER A 288 22.22 -9.39 9.88
CA SER A 288 21.70 -9.28 8.52
C SER A 288 20.31 -8.67 8.46
N VAL A 289 19.46 -8.88 9.47
CA VAL A 289 18.13 -8.24 9.57
C VAL A 289 18.26 -6.71 9.55
N MET A 290 19.21 -6.13 10.29
CA MET A 290 19.43 -4.68 10.32
C MET A 290 19.93 -4.17 8.96
N VAL A 291 20.91 -4.87 8.37
CA VAL A 291 21.44 -4.52 7.03
C VAL A 291 20.32 -4.59 5.98
N TYR A 292 19.48 -5.62 6.05
CA TYR A 292 18.38 -5.78 5.12
C TYR A 292 17.31 -4.70 5.32
N ALA A 293 17.01 -4.30 6.56
CA ALA A 293 16.08 -3.19 6.82
C ALA A 293 16.55 -1.89 6.14
N ILE A 294 17.85 -1.58 6.20
CA ILE A 294 18.42 -0.41 5.53
C ILE A 294 18.33 -0.53 4.00
N LEU A 295 18.90 -1.60 3.45
CA LEU A 295 19.01 -1.77 2.00
C LEU A 295 17.63 -1.91 1.35
N PHE A 296 16.78 -2.77 1.92
CA PHE A 296 15.44 -2.98 1.37
C PHE A 296 14.52 -1.79 1.60
N GLY A 297 14.71 -1.03 2.68
CA GLY A 297 14.02 0.25 2.85
C GLY A 297 14.26 1.15 1.63
N ILE A 298 15.52 1.38 1.29
CA ILE A 298 15.91 2.24 0.15
C ILE A 298 15.38 1.67 -1.18
N PHE A 299 15.67 0.41 -1.46
CA PHE A 299 15.32 -0.20 -2.75
C PHE A 299 13.81 -0.39 -2.93
N SER A 300 13.09 -0.79 -1.88
CA SER A 300 11.65 -1.03 -1.97
C SER A 300 10.88 0.24 -2.32
N MET A 301 11.23 1.38 -1.73
CA MET A 301 10.58 2.66 -2.06
C MET A 301 10.92 3.11 -3.49
N ALA A 302 12.18 2.99 -3.90
CA ALA A 302 12.58 3.32 -5.26
C ALA A 302 11.82 2.46 -6.29
N ILE A 303 11.74 1.14 -6.05
CA ILE A 303 10.99 0.19 -6.88
C ILE A 303 9.50 0.51 -6.89
N GLN A 304 8.91 0.80 -5.72
CA GLN A 304 7.52 1.19 -5.60
C GLN A 304 7.19 2.40 -6.47
N LEU A 305 8.03 3.44 -6.43
CA LEU A 305 7.82 4.65 -7.22
C LEU A 305 8.00 4.43 -8.72
N ILE A 306 8.96 3.59 -9.13
CA ILE A 306 9.13 3.17 -10.53
C ILE A 306 7.87 2.45 -11.03
N VAL A 307 7.33 1.53 -10.24
CA VAL A 307 6.12 0.77 -10.58
C VAL A 307 4.88 1.67 -10.63
N MET A 308 4.77 2.63 -9.70
CA MET A 308 3.67 3.61 -9.70
C MET A 308 3.75 4.56 -10.90
N ASP A 309 4.94 5.04 -11.26
CA ASP A 309 5.14 5.88 -12.44
C ASP A 309 4.82 5.10 -13.73
N PHE A 310 5.30 3.85 -13.84
CA PHE A 310 4.90 2.97 -14.93
C PHE A 310 3.37 2.81 -15.01
N SER A 311 2.71 2.57 -13.87
CA SER A 311 1.25 2.41 -13.79
C SER A 311 0.51 3.68 -14.27
N ALA A 312 1.02 4.86 -13.93
CA ALA A 312 0.45 6.12 -14.39
C ALA A 312 0.63 6.33 -15.91
N ARG A 313 1.81 5.98 -16.45
CA ARG A 313 2.15 6.16 -17.88
C ARG A 313 1.36 5.25 -18.82
N ILE A 314 0.90 4.08 -18.35
CA ILE A 314 0.10 3.16 -19.18
C ILE A 314 -1.40 3.52 -19.20
N CYS A 315 -1.84 4.49 -18.40
CA CYS A 315 -3.24 4.92 -18.38
C CYS A 315 -3.61 5.68 -19.66
N PRO A 316 -4.65 5.27 -20.39
CA PRO A 316 -5.11 5.98 -21.58
C PRO A 316 -5.55 7.40 -21.25
N LYS A 317 -5.30 8.35 -22.16
CA LYS A 317 -5.73 9.74 -22.01
C LYS A 317 -7.26 9.83 -21.90
N GLY A 318 -7.73 10.60 -20.93
CA GLY A 318 -9.16 10.77 -20.64
C GLY A 318 -9.77 9.65 -19.79
N GLN A 319 -9.00 8.61 -19.44
CA GLN A 319 -9.45 7.45 -18.65
C GLN A 319 -8.52 7.17 -17.48
N GLU A 320 -7.64 8.10 -17.13
CA GLU A 320 -6.51 7.89 -16.24
C GLU A 320 -6.97 7.47 -14.83
N ALA A 321 -7.97 8.14 -14.26
CA ALA A 321 -8.44 7.86 -12.90
C ALA A 321 -9.03 6.45 -12.77
N THR A 322 -9.93 6.08 -13.68
CA THR A 322 -10.58 4.75 -13.67
C THR A 322 -9.57 3.64 -13.95
N THR A 323 -8.66 3.86 -14.93
CA THR A 323 -7.65 2.87 -15.27
C THR A 323 -6.63 2.71 -14.16
N PHE A 324 -6.20 3.80 -13.53
CA PHE A 324 -5.29 3.73 -12.39
C PHE A 324 -5.92 3.00 -11.18
N ALA A 325 -7.19 3.29 -10.87
CA ALA A 325 -7.91 2.55 -9.84
C ALA A 325 -8.00 1.04 -10.14
N LEU A 326 -8.23 0.66 -11.41
CA LEU A 326 -8.24 -0.73 -11.82
C LEU A 326 -6.86 -1.38 -11.69
N ILE A 327 -5.80 -0.68 -12.11
CA ILE A 327 -4.42 -1.15 -11.97
C ILE A 327 -4.08 -1.39 -10.48
N THR A 328 -4.38 -0.43 -9.60
CA THR A 328 -4.12 -0.59 -8.16
C THR A 328 -4.92 -1.74 -7.56
N SER A 329 -6.12 -2.03 -8.07
CA SER A 329 -6.88 -3.22 -7.67
C SER A 329 -6.23 -4.53 -8.13
N VAL A 330 -5.64 -4.57 -9.31
CA VAL A 330 -4.86 -5.72 -9.80
C VAL A 330 -3.62 -5.95 -8.94
N LEU A 331 -2.91 -4.88 -8.52
CA LEU A 331 -1.78 -4.97 -7.60
C LEU A 331 -2.22 -5.55 -6.25
N ASN A 332 -3.31 -5.04 -5.67
CA ASN A 332 -3.85 -5.54 -4.40
C ASN A 332 -4.30 -7.01 -4.52
N PHE A 333 -4.86 -7.42 -5.66
CA PHE A 333 -5.21 -8.81 -5.93
C PHE A 333 -3.96 -9.70 -6.01
N GLY A 334 -2.88 -9.23 -6.63
CA GLY A 334 -1.58 -9.91 -6.62
C GLY A 334 -1.06 -10.10 -5.20
N MET A 335 -1.07 -9.06 -4.36
CA MET A 335 -0.67 -9.14 -2.94
C MET A 335 -1.55 -10.11 -2.14
N PHE A 336 -2.85 -10.09 -2.35
CA PHE A 336 -3.79 -11.01 -1.71
C PHE A 336 -3.45 -12.47 -2.01
N LEU A 337 -3.31 -12.82 -3.28
CA LEU A 337 -2.95 -14.17 -3.71
C LEU A 337 -1.54 -14.55 -3.26
N SER A 338 -0.60 -13.59 -3.25
CA SER A 338 0.75 -13.74 -2.71
C SER A 338 0.72 -14.18 -1.25
N GLY A 339 -0.12 -13.55 -0.43
CA GLY A 339 -0.29 -13.91 0.97
C GLY A 339 -0.90 -15.31 1.17
N LEU A 340 -1.95 -15.64 0.40
CA LEU A 340 -2.55 -16.98 0.46
C LEU A 340 -1.57 -18.07 0.03
N ALA A 341 -0.86 -17.86 -1.09
CA ALA A 341 0.17 -18.78 -1.58
C ALA A 341 1.31 -18.93 -0.56
N GLY A 342 1.76 -17.82 0.04
CA GLY A 342 2.80 -17.81 1.07
C GLY A 342 2.42 -18.62 2.30
N GLY A 343 1.21 -18.44 2.82
CA GLY A 343 0.71 -19.20 3.97
C GLY A 343 0.63 -20.70 3.68
N LYS A 344 0.13 -21.07 2.49
CA LYS A 344 0.03 -22.47 2.07
C LYS A 344 1.40 -23.13 1.89
N LEU A 345 2.29 -22.47 1.17
CA LEU A 345 3.64 -22.98 0.92
C LEU A 345 4.46 -23.06 2.20
N TYR A 346 4.35 -22.08 3.10
CA TYR A 346 5.02 -22.16 4.40
C TYR A 346 4.62 -23.41 5.17
N GLY A 347 3.33 -23.76 5.20
CA GLY A 347 2.85 -24.98 5.85
C GLY A 347 3.36 -26.28 5.23
N TRP A 348 3.67 -26.28 3.93
CA TRP A 348 4.12 -27.50 3.21
C TRP A 348 5.64 -27.68 3.18
N ILE A 349 6.38 -26.60 2.93
CA ILE A 349 7.82 -26.64 2.62
C ILE A 349 8.67 -25.79 3.57
N GLY A 350 8.03 -25.18 4.60
CA GLY A 350 8.70 -24.37 5.59
C GLY A 350 9.27 -23.05 5.06
N TYR A 351 10.07 -22.38 5.90
CA TYR A 351 10.62 -21.06 5.64
C TYR A 351 11.55 -21.01 4.41
N GLN A 352 12.55 -21.91 4.38
CA GLN A 352 13.57 -21.89 3.32
C GLN A 352 12.97 -22.18 1.94
N GLY A 353 12.11 -23.21 1.86
CA GLY A 353 11.42 -23.56 0.61
C GLY A 353 10.55 -22.42 0.10
N LEU A 354 9.81 -21.75 1.01
CA LEU A 354 9.00 -20.59 0.66
C LEU A 354 9.85 -19.44 0.10
N VAL A 355 10.95 -19.09 0.75
CA VAL A 355 11.85 -18.00 0.26
C VAL A 355 12.44 -18.32 -1.11
N ILE A 356 12.85 -19.58 -1.36
CA ILE A 356 13.36 -20.02 -2.66
C ILE A 356 12.29 -19.87 -3.74
N ILE A 357 11.08 -20.38 -3.50
CA ILE A 357 9.97 -20.25 -4.47
C ILE A 357 9.61 -18.80 -4.69
N SER A 358 9.58 -17.97 -3.64
CA SER A 358 9.32 -16.52 -3.77
C SER A 358 10.35 -15.83 -4.65
N GLY A 359 11.64 -16.11 -4.45
CA GLY A 359 12.70 -15.56 -5.28
C GLY A 359 12.56 -15.96 -6.75
N ILE A 360 12.28 -17.25 -7.03
CA ILE A 360 12.11 -17.76 -8.39
C ILE A 360 10.87 -17.15 -9.06
N THR A 361 9.73 -17.11 -8.35
CA THR A 361 8.47 -16.60 -8.92
C THR A 361 8.54 -15.12 -9.25
N THR A 362 9.35 -14.32 -8.53
CA THR A 362 9.57 -12.92 -8.85
C THR A 362 10.10 -12.74 -10.29
N PHE A 363 10.89 -13.67 -10.81
CA PHE A 363 11.42 -13.58 -12.17
C PHE A 363 10.39 -13.92 -13.27
N LEU A 364 9.22 -14.47 -12.94
CA LEU A 364 8.20 -14.85 -13.94
C LEU A 364 7.70 -13.66 -14.77
N CYS A 365 7.82 -12.44 -14.26
CA CYS A 365 7.41 -11.23 -15.00
C CYS A 365 8.49 -10.72 -15.98
N LEU A 366 9.75 -11.16 -15.88
CA LEU A 366 10.84 -10.69 -16.77
C LEU A 366 10.54 -10.89 -18.27
N PRO A 367 10.03 -12.05 -18.73
CA PRO A 367 9.76 -12.26 -20.15
C PRO A 367 8.72 -11.31 -20.73
N LEU A 368 7.91 -10.66 -19.90
CA LEU A 368 6.88 -9.73 -20.36
C LEU A 368 7.44 -8.32 -20.65
N ILE A 369 8.56 -7.94 -20.03
CA ILE A 369 9.12 -6.58 -20.12
C ILE A 369 9.43 -6.15 -21.57
N PRO A 370 10.01 -6.98 -22.46
CA PRO A 370 10.25 -6.60 -23.85
C PRO A 370 8.99 -6.15 -24.59
N TYR A 371 7.84 -6.74 -24.25
CA TYR A 371 6.56 -6.49 -24.92
C TYR A 371 5.79 -5.30 -24.34
N LEU A 372 6.23 -4.75 -23.18
CA LEU A 372 5.63 -3.55 -22.62
C LEU A 372 5.90 -2.35 -23.51
N LYS A 373 4.84 -1.67 -23.95
CA LYS A 373 4.93 -0.43 -24.73
C LYS A 373 4.65 0.73 -23.81
N ILE A 374 5.69 1.51 -23.50
CA ILE A 374 5.64 2.70 -22.65
C ILE A 374 5.74 3.89 -23.58
N GLU A 375 4.71 4.74 -23.60
CA GLU A 375 4.76 5.98 -24.32
C GLU A 375 5.64 6.99 -23.54
N ARG A 376 6.59 7.61 -24.25
CA ARG A 376 7.37 8.72 -23.66
C ARG A 376 6.42 9.89 -23.41
N THR A 377 6.49 10.48 -22.24
CA THR A 377 5.69 11.65 -21.93
C THR A 377 6.19 12.82 -22.78
N ALA A 378 5.29 13.68 -23.29
CA ALA A 378 5.65 14.83 -24.12
C ALA A 378 6.69 15.76 -23.48
N GLN A 379 6.81 15.76 -22.16
CA GLN A 379 7.85 16.50 -21.42
C GLN A 379 9.27 15.93 -21.56
N GLU A 380 9.44 14.66 -21.98
CA GLU A 380 10.75 14.07 -22.27
C GLU A 380 11.25 14.44 -23.67
N ILE A 381 10.39 15.02 -24.52
CA ILE A 381 10.68 15.35 -25.93
C ILE A 381 11.09 16.81 -26.08
N LEU A 382 10.75 17.67 -25.14
CA LEU A 382 11.15 19.06 -25.18
C LEU A 382 12.55 19.21 -24.56
N PRO A 383 13.54 19.77 -25.28
CA PRO A 383 14.79 20.20 -24.68
C PRO A 383 14.44 21.20 -23.55
N VAL A 384 15.16 21.11 -22.46
CA VAL A 384 15.07 22.08 -21.36
C VAL A 384 15.58 23.42 -21.90
N ASP A 385 14.69 24.22 -22.49
CA ASP A 385 15.00 25.58 -22.83
C ASP A 385 15.27 26.33 -21.51
N ALA A 386 16.45 26.91 -21.46
CA ALA A 386 17.06 27.52 -20.27
C ALA A 386 16.38 28.84 -19.81
N GLU A 387 15.13 29.10 -20.19
CA GLU A 387 14.49 30.42 -20.04
C GLU A 387 13.29 30.48 -19.09
N THR A 388 13.09 29.55 -18.21
CA THR A 388 12.11 29.79 -17.12
C THR A 388 12.69 29.47 -15.76
N ARG A 389 13.72 30.20 -15.33
CA ARG A 389 13.94 30.48 -13.92
C ARG A 389 12.97 31.59 -13.51
N PRO A 390 11.98 31.34 -12.65
CA PRO A 390 11.36 32.46 -11.94
C PRO A 390 12.43 33.02 -11.01
N ALA A 391 12.73 34.27 -11.15
CA ALA A 391 13.46 35.03 -10.15
C ALA A 391 12.69 34.92 -8.83
N LEU A 392 13.37 34.43 -7.79
CA LEU A 392 13.11 34.45 -6.35
C LEU A 392 11.67 34.53 -5.86
#